data_301480272a22db85866fff024b0e8cb5
#
_entry.id   301480272a22db85866fff024b0e8cb5
#
_cell.length_a   1.000
_cell.length_b   1.000
_cell.length_c   1.000
_cell.angle_alpha   90.00
_cell.angle_beta   90.00
_cell.angle_gamma   90.00
#
_symmetry.space_group_name_H-M   'P 1'
#
loop_
_entity.id
_entity.type
_entity.pdbx_description
1 polymer ?
#
loop_
_entity_poly.entity_id
_entity_poly.type
_entity_poly.pdbx_seq_one_letter_code
_entity_poly.pdbx_strand_id
1 'polypeptide(L)'
;MKPELTDTPRLTPAVRLNDKNQHPRQLLLSTASIRINGPSLEIVQLCDGKHTVQQIAAKLHARYAKAEPQRITEDLLGYLELLKNQGAVEF
;
A
#
# COMPACT_ATOMS: atom_id res chain seq x y z
N MET A 1 9.79 11.64 0.32
CA MET A 1 10.89 10.68 0.12
C MET A 1 10.34 9.33 -0.26
N LYS A 2 10.87 8.73 -1.29
CA LYS A 2 10.43 7.40 -1.71
C LYS A 2 10.96 6.34 -0.76
N PRO A 3 10.19 5.25 -0.53
CA PRO A 3 10.66 4.16 0.30
C PRO A 3 11.80 3.40 -0.39
N GLU A 4 12.61 2.75 0.42
CA GLU A 4 13.63 1.83 -0.07
C GLU A 4 13.08 0.41 -0.09
N LEU A 5 13.69 -0.45 -0.91
CA LEU A 5 13.23 -1.83 -1.04
C LEU A 5 13.34 -2.62 0.27
N THR A 6 14.22 -2.19 1.17
CA THR A 6 14.42 -2.84 2.47
C THR A 6 13.51 -2.30 3.58
N ASP A 7 12.76 -1.23 3.32
CA ASP A 7 11.83 -0.69 4.30
C ASP A 7 10.67 -1.65 4.54
N THR A 8 10.15 -1.64 5.77
CA THR A 8 8.99 -2.46 6.15
C THR A 8 7.83 -1.53 6.49
N PRO A 9 7.04 -1.12 5.49
CA PRO A 9 5.94 -0.20 5.72
C PRO A 9 4.85 -0.84 6.58
N ARG A 10 4.22 -0.03 7.44
CA ARG A 10 3.08 -0.46 8.23
C ARG A 10 2.07 0.66 8.33
N LEU A 11 0.81 0.29 8.49
CA LEU A 11 -0.25 1.27 8.71
C LEU A 11 -0.06 1.94 10.08
N THR A 12 -0.26 3.26 10.11
CA THR A 12 -0.18 4.00 11.37
C THR A 12 -1.42 3.71 12.22
N PRO A 13 -1.34 3.87 13.57
CA PRO A 13 -2.50 3.63 14.43
C PRO A 13 -3.70 4.53 14.13
N ALA A 14 -3.48 5.66 13.45
CA ALA A 14 -4.55 6.60 13.12
C ALA A 14 -5.40 6.15 11.93
N VAL A 15 -5.03 5.04 11.28
CA VAL A 15 -5.65 4.60 10.02
C VAL A 15 -6.46 3.34 10.26
N ARG A 16 -7.64 3.27 9.64
CA ARG A 16 -8.46 2.06 9.63
C ARG A 16 -8.77 1.67 8.20
N LEU A 17 -8.62 0.37 7.94
CA LEU A 17 -9.01 -0.21 6.65
C LEU A 17 -10.47 -0.62 6.73
N ASN A 18 -11.31 -0.01 5.90
CA ASN A 18 -12.72 -0.35 5.81
C ASN A 18 -12.94 -1.18 4.56
N ASP A 19 -12.85 -2.51 4.71
CA ASP A 19 -12.94 -3.44 3.59
C ASP A 19 -14.10 -4.44 3.72
N LYS A 20 -14.89 -4.37 4.81
CA LYS A 20 -15.95 -5.32 5.08
C LYS A 20 -17.25 -4.90 4.39
N ASN A 21 -17.63 -5.64 3.35
CA ASN A 21 -18.93 -5.52 2.70
C ASN A 21 -19.31 -4.11 2.23
N GLN A 22 -18.33 -3.24 2.04
CA GLN A 22 -18.59 -1.88 1.58
C GLN A 22 -17.88 -1.60 0.26
N HIS A 23 -18.56 -0.84 -0.57
CA HIS A 23 -18.03 -0.31 -1.81
C HIS A 23 -18.29 1.19 -1.85
N PRO A 24 -17.26 1.97 -2.16
CA PRO A 24 -15.87 1.55 -2.34
C PRO A 24 -15.19 1.22 -1.01
N ARG A 25 -14.20 0.34 -1.06
CA ARG A 25 -13.33 0.13 0.08
C ARG A 25 -12.50 1.37 0.33
N GLN A 26 -12.27 1.68 1.59
CA GLN A 26 -11.62 2.94 1.95
C GLN A 26 -10.61 2.75 3.05
N LEU A 27 -9.55 3.53 2.97
CA LEU A 27 -8.60 3.71 4.05
C LEU A 27 -9.01 4.97 4.80
N LEU A 28 -9.41 4.83 6.07
CA LEU A 28 -9.98 5.93 6.84
C LEU A 28 -8.90 6.58 7.70
N LEU A 29 -8.76 7.89 7.53
CA LEU A 29 -7.92 8.74 8.38
C LEU A 29 -8.82 9.71 9.15
N SER A 30 -8.26 10.38 10.16
CA SER A 30 -9.04 11.31 10.99
C SER A 30 -9.60 12.49 10.21
N THR A 31 -8.94 12.90 9.14
CA THR A 31 -9.31 14.10 8.37
C THR A 31 -9.73 13.79 6.94
N ALA A 32 -9.56 12.54 6.48
CA ALA A 32 -9.81 12.19 5.09
C ALA A 32 -10.06 10.70 4.95
N SER A 33 -10.53 10.30 3.78
CA SER A 33 -10.59 8.90 3.41
C SER A 33 -9.93 8.73 2.04
N ILE A 34 -9.25 7.60 1.85
CA ILE A 34 -8.61 7.26 0.60
C ILE A 34 -9.32 6.04 0.03
N ARG A 35 -9.84 6.19 -1.18
CA ARG A 35 -10.50 5.09 -1.86
C ARG A 35 -9.43 4.08 -2.33
N ILE A 36 -9.63 2.81 -2.02
CA ILE A 36 -8.70 1.76 -2.42
C ILE A 36 -9.42 0.68 -3.21
N ASN A 37 -8.77 0.20 -4.27
CA ASN A 37 -9.30 -0.88 -5.10
C ASN A 37 -8.14 -1.55 -5.83
N GLY A 38 -8.38 -2.78 -6.32
CA GLY A 38 -7.39 -3.51 -7.09
C GLY A 38 -6.04 -3.66 -6.37
N PRO A 39 -4.93 -3.32 -7.02
CA PRO A 39 -3.60 -3.45 -6.42
C PRO A 39 -3.41 -2.64 -5.13
N SER A 40 -4.10 -1.52 -5.01
CA SER A 40 -3.98 -0.67 -3.82
C SER A 40 -4.42 -1.39 -2.56
N LEU A 41 -5.50 -2.19 -2.64
CA LEU A 41 -5.97 -2.97 -1.51
C LEU A 41 -4.92 -3.96 -1.04
N GLU A 42 -4.27 -4.65 -1.97
CA GLU A 42 -3.22 -5.61 -1.62
C GLU A 42 -2.01 -4.93 -0.99
N ILE A 43 -1.62 -3.79 -1.52
CA ILE A 43 -0.53 -3.00 -0.95
C ILE A 43 -0.84 -2.66 0.50
N VAL A 44 -2.04 -2.16 0.77
CA VAL A 44 -2.46 -1.79 2.12
C VAL A 44 -2.46 -3.00 3.05
N GLN A 45 -2.97 -4.13 2.58
CA GLN A 45 -3.02 -5.36 3.38
C GLN A 45 -1.63 -5.90 3.72
N LEU A 46 -0.63 -5.64 2.88
CA LEU A 46 0.74 -6.07 3.10
C LEU A 46 1.57 -5.06 3.90
N CYS A 47 1.00 -3.90 4.22
CA CYS A 47 1.65 -2.90 5.08
C CYS A 47 1.46 -3.27 6.55
N ASP A 48 2.07 -4.37 6.97
CA ASP A 48 1.92 -4.94 8.32
C ASP A 48 3.21 -4.80 9.17
N GLY A 49 4.23 -4.13 8.63
CA GLY A 49 5.50 -3.98 9.31
C GLY A 49 6.38 -5.23 9.26
N LYS A 50 5.91 -6.29 8.59
CA LYS A 50 6.63 -7.57 8.49
C LYS A 50 7.13 -7.86 7.08
N HIS A 51 6.55 -7.21 6.08
CA HIS A 51 6.95 -7.37 4.69
C HIS A 51 7.81 -6.18 4.28
N THR A 52 8.94 -6.45 3.63
CA THR A 52 9.72 -5.38 3.01
C THR A 52 9.01 -4.92 1.73
N VAL A 53 9.36 -3.71 1.28
CA VAL A 53 8.84 -3.19 0.01
C VAL A 53 9.15 -4.17 -1.12
N GLN A 54 10.34 -4.78 -1.10
CA GLN A 54 10.73 -5.78 -2.10
C GLN A 54 9.80 -6.99 -2.07
N GLN A 55 9.44 -7.47 -0.88
CA GLN A 55 8.52 -8.61 -0.73
C GLN A 55 7.11 -8.25 -1.22
N ILE A 56 6.65 -7.03 -0.92
CA ILE A 56 5.35 -6.56 -1.43
C ILE A 56 5.38 -6.54 -2.95
N ALA A 57 6.44 -5.99 -3.54
CA ALA A 57 6.58 -5.96 -4.99
C ALA A 57 6.56 -7.37 -5.59
N ALA A 58 7.26 -8.33 -4.98
CA ALA A 58 7.29 -9.70 -5.45
C ALA A 58 5.89 -10.34 -5.45
N LYS A 59 5.11 -10.09 -4.41
CA LYS A 59 3.73 -10.60 -4.35
C LYS A 59 2.84 -9.98 -5.43
N LEU A 60 3.02 -8.69 -5.68
CA LEU A 60 2.27 -8.01 -6.75
C LEU A 60 2.68 -8.53 -8.13
N HIS A 61 3.97 -8.79 -8.35
CA HIS A 61 4.44 -9.37 -9.61
C HIS A 61 3.82 -10.74 -9.86
N ALA A 62 3.70 -11.56 -8.84
CA ALA A 62 3.11 -12.88 -8.96
C ALA A 62 1.62 -12.81 -9.29
N ARG A 63 0.92 -11.84 -8.71
CA ARG A 63 -0.52 -11.70 -8.92
C ARG A 63 -0.87 -11.00 -10.24
N TYR A 64 -0.04 -10.05 -10.65
CA TYR A 64 -0.26 -9.29 -11.87
C TYR A 64 0.84 -9.59 -12.89
N ALA A 65 0.99 -10.87 -13.22
CA ALA A 65 2.09 -11.35 -14.06
C ALA A 65 2.08 -10.77 -15.47
N LYS A 66 0.95 -10.23 -15.94
CA LYS A 66 0.85 -9.62 -17.26
C LYS A 66 1.35 -8.17 -17.30
N ALA A 67 1.52 -7.55 -16.16
CA ALA A 67 2.04 -6.18 -16.08
C ALA A 67 3.57 -6.20 -16.06
N GLU A 68 4.19 -5.13 -16.53
CA GLU A 68 5.65 -5.01 -16.48
C GLU A 68 6.12 -4.91 -15.03
N PRO A 69 7.08 -5.76 -14.60
CA PRO A 69 7.55 -5.74 -13.22
C PRO A 69 8.09 -4.38 -12.77
N GLN A 70 8.82 -3.69 -13.65
CA GLN A 70 9.36 -2.38 -13.33
C GLN A 70 8.26 -1.37 -13.05
N ARG A 71 7.19 -1.40 -13.82
CA ARG A 71 6.06 -0.50 -13.64
C ARG A 71 5.33 -0.78 -12.32
N ILE A 72 5.15 -2.06 -11.98
CA ILE A 72 4.54 -2.44 -10.71
C ILE A 72 5.37 -1.89 -9.55
N THR A 73 6.70 -2.03 -9.62
CA THR A 73 7.58 -1.52 -8.57
C THR A 73 7.51 0.00 -8.47
N GLU A 74 7.54 0.70 -9.59
CA GLU A 74 7.43 2.17 -9.60
C GLU A 74 6.11 2.65 -9.03
N ASP A 75 5.01 2.02 -9.42
CA ASP A 75 3.68 2.36 -8.92
C ASP A 75 3.58 2.10 -7.42
N LEU A 76 4.14 0.98 -6.95
CA LEU A 76 4.18 0.66 -5.53
C LEU A 76 4.94 1.72 -4.74
N LEU A 77 6.13 2.10 -5.20
CA LEU A 77 6.94 3.10 -4.51
C LEU A 77 6.22 4.45 -4.46
N GLY A 78 5.61 4.86 -5.57
CA GLY A 78 4.85 6.11 -5.62
C GLY A 78 3.64 6.08 -4.70
N TYR A 79 2.93 4.97 -4.63
CA TYR A 79 1.76 4.82 -3.79
C TYR A 79 2.13 4.84 -2.30
N LEU A 80 3.22 4.17 -1.93
CA LEU A 80 3.70 4.18 -0.54
C LEU A 80 4.15 5.58 -0.12
N GLU A 81 4.78 6.33 -1.02
CA GLU A 81 5.14 7.71 -0.77
C GLU A 81 3.89 8.57 -0.53
N LEU A 82 2.85 8.39 -1.35
CA LEU A 82 1.59 9.07 -1.17
C LEU A 82 0.98 8.76 0.19
N LEU A 83 0.93 7.48 0.57
CA LEU A 83 0.36 7.07 1.85
C LEU A 83 1.17 7.64 3.02
N LYS A 84 2.49 7.69 2.91
CA LYS A 84 3.33 8.28 3.94
C LYS A 84 3.06 9.77 4.08
N ASN A 85 2.93 10.48 2.98
CA ASN A 85 2.64 11.92 2.99
C ASN A 85 1.26 12.22 3.59
N GLN A 86 0.33 11.28 3.49
CA GLN A 86 -1.00 11.40 4.11
C GLN A 86 -1.02 10.94 5.57
N GLY A 87 0.10 10.44 6.09
CA GLY A 87 0.15 9.92 7.45
C GLY A 87 -0.48 8.55 7.61
N ALA A 88 -0.67 7.81 6.52
CA ALA A 88 -1.35 6.52 6.54
C ALA A 88 -0.40 5.36 6.82
N VAL A 89 0.85 5.46 6.41
CA VAL A 89 1.86 4.44 6.66
C VAL A 89 3.12 5.09 7.22
N GLU A 90 3.91 4.26 7.89
CA GLU A 90 5.23 4.65 8.39
C GLU A 90 6.25 3.59 8.05
N PHE A 91 7.45 4.03 7.80
CA PHE A 91 8.60 3.16 7.54
C PHE A 91 9.91 3.92 7.74
#